data_4681325947967fff9dd492abe9da70bf
#
_entry.id   4681325947967fff9dd492abe9da70bf
#
_cell.length_a   1.000
_cell.length_b   1.000
_cell.length_c   1.000
_cell.angle_alpha   90.00
_cell.angle_beta   90.00
_cell.angle_gamma   90.00
#
_symmetry.space_group_name_H-M   'P 1'
#
loop_
_entity.id
_entity.type
_entity.pdbx_description
1 polymer ?
#
loop_
_entity_poly.entity_id
_entity_poly.type
_entity_poly.pdbx_seq_one_letter_code
_entity_poly.pdbx_strand_id
1 'polypeptide(L)'
;MAENHVALLLTPEGWKLLSSLPPYDPSEALSLGRSLREEGHSPALVAAALTQQRLRERAAAKFGPFAQQMLFTADGLEQATRLTVSAHHAARYAAAGVTKVADLGCGIGGDAVALAGLDLPVLAVDRDEAAAALATINLMPFPHASVECADALEIDLVERGVDAVFADPARRAEGRRITDPEQWSPALSQVLALRETVPALGVKVAPGIDHAALPADAHTQWVSVDGDVVEAAIWCGPLAPEGPGRSALILRSGAQGTTACTLVDPSTTDPSQPPIQLDPI
;
A
#
# COMPACT_ATOMS: atom_id res chain seq x y z
N MET A 1 -0.14 12.61 19.88
CA MET A 1 -1.59 12.65 20.23
C MET A 1 -2.44 11.74 19.36
N ALA A 2 -2.13 11.53 18.08
CA ALA A 2 -2.87 10.59 17.21
C ALA A 2 -2.69 9.11 17.63
N GLU A 3 -1.50 8.72 18.04
CA GLU A 3 -1.16 7.35 18.49
C GLU A 3 -2.00 6.87 19.68
N ASN A 4 -2.32 7.76 20.62
CA ASN A 4 -3.10 7.40 21.80
C ASN A 4 -4.57 7.08 21.46
N HIS A 5 -5.10 7.57 20.33
CA HIS A 5 -6.49 7.33 19.93
C HIS A 5 -6.69 5.93 19.37
N VAL A 6 -5.73 5.40 18.59
CA VAL A 6 -5.84 4.04 18.03
C VAL A 6 -5.76 3.01 19.17
N ALA A 7 -4.86 3.17 20.12
CA ALA A 7 -4.71 2.25 21.24
C ALA A 7 -6.02 2.06 22.05
N LEU A 8 -6.84 3.11 22.19
CA LEU A 8 -8.16 3.00 22.83
C LEU A 8 -9.12 2.08 22.09
N LEU A 9 -9.02 2.05 20.77
CA LEU A 9 -9.90 1.23 19.91
C LEU A 9 -9.47 -0.25 19.91
N LEU A 10 -8.23 -0.55 20.29
CA LEU A 10 -7.72 -1.92 20.39
C LEU A 10 -8.15 -2.64 21.66
N THR A 11 -8.79 -1.91 22.60
CA THR A 11 -9.42 -2.53 23.77
C THR A 11 -10.73 -3.24 23.38
N PRO A 12 -11.17 -4.28 24.13
CA PRO A 12 -12.45 -4.93 23.87
C PRO A 12 -13.64 -3.95 23.86
N GLU A 13 -13.62 -2.94 24.75
CA GLU A 13 -14.64 -1.88 24.80
C GLU A 13 -14.60 -1.02 23.52
N GLY A 14 -13.40 -0.55 23.15
CA GLY A 14 -13.21 0.29 21.97
C GLY A 14 -13.59 -0.40 20.69
N TRP A 15 -13.21 -1.67 20.53
CA TRP A 15 -13.59 -2.48 19.38
C TRP A 15 -15.10 -2.72 19.29
N LYS A 16 -15.74 -3.04 20.44
CA LYS A 16 -17.18 -3.21 20.53
C LYS A 16 -17.92 -1.92 20.16
N LEU A 17 -17.48 -0.78 20.70
CA LEU A 17 -18.05 0.52 20.38
C LEU A 17 -17.92 0.80 18.88
N LEU A 18 -16.72 0.75 18.33
CA LEU A 18 -16.46 1.03 16.90
C LEU A 18 -17.29 0.15 15.98
N SER A 19 -17.46 -1.13 16.34
CA SER A 19 -18.24 -2.11 15.55
C SER A 19 -19.76 -1.87 15.63
N SER A 20 -20.25 -1.18 16.67
CA SER A 20 -21.67 -0.90 16.86
C SER A 20 -22.12 0.43 16.22
N LEU A 21 -21.16 1.27 15.80
CA LEU A 21 -21.51 2.57 15.25
C LEU A 21 -22.15 2.45 13.86
N PRO A 22 -23.15 3.31 13.57
CA PRO A 22 -23.73 3.41 12.22
C PRO A 22 -22.70 3.98 11.23
N PRO A 23 -22.94 3.91 9.91
CA PRO A 23 -22.12 4.62 8.93
C PRO A 23 -21.95 6.10 9.30
N TYR A 24 -20.79 6.68 8.95
CA TYR A 24 -20.50 8.07 9.29
C TYR A 24 -21.44 9.05 8.58
N ASP A 25 -22.11 9.89 9.36
CA ASP A 25 -22.87 11.04 8.87
C ASP A 25 -22.36 12.32 9.55
N PRO A 26 -21.81 13.27 8.76
CA PRO A 26 -21.33 14.55 9.32
C PRO A 26 -22.40 15.33 10.08
N SER A 27 -23.67 15.23 9.66
CA SER A 27 -24.79 15.95 10.30
C SER A 27 -25.17 15.38 11.66
N GLU A 28 -24.93 14.09 11.89
CA GLU A 28 -25.27 13.38 13.13
C GLU A 28 -24.09 13.20 14.07
N ALA A 29 -22.85 13.46 13.63
CA ALA A 29 -21.64 13.17 14.38
C ALA A 29 -21.60 13.83 15.80
N LEU A 30 -22.14 15.05 15.93
CA LEU A 30 -22.19 15.76 17.21
C LEU A 30 -23.23 15.17 18.16
N SER A 31 -24.43 14.84 17.66
CA SER A 31 -25.51 14.22 18.44
C SER A 31 -25.13 12.81 18.89
N LEU A 32 -24.57 12.01 17.98
CA LEU A 32 -24.04 10.68 18.29
C LEU A 32 -22.96 10.75 19.36
N GLY A 33 -22.01 11.68 19.22
CA GLY A 33 -20.95 11.87 20.21
C GLY A 33 -21.46 12.29 21.59
N ARG A 34 -22.60 12.98 21.68
CA ARG A 34 -23.27 13.30 22.95
C ARG A 34 -23.93 12.05 23.54
N SER A 35 -24.74 11.32 22.73
CA SER A 35 -25.40 10.09 23.16
C SER A 35 -24.42 9.08 23.76
N LEU A 36 -23.31 8.82 23.06
CA LEU A 36 -22.30 7.86 23.50
C LEU A 36 -21.67 8.27 24.85
N ARG A 37 -21.50 9.56 25.11
CA ARG A 37 -21.03 10.04 26.44
C ARG A 37 -22.08 9.89 27.51
N GLU A 38 -23.36 10.10 27.19
CA GLU A 38 -24.48 9.88 28.10
C GLU A 38 -24.65 8.39 28.43
N GLU A 39 -24.29 7.50 27.52
CA GLU A 39 -24.23 6.05 27.70
C GLU A 39 -23.04 5.61 28.59
N GLY A 40 -22.14 6.54 28.97
CA GLY A 40 -21.04 6.30 29.89
C GLY A 40 -19.66 6.07 29.24
N HIS A 41 -19.55 6.15 27.90
CA HIS A 41 -18.25 6.04 27.23
C HIS A 41 -17.36 7.25 27.51
N SER A 42 -16.05 7.02 27.69
CA SER A 42 -15.11 8.11 27.94
C SER A 42 -15.03 9.07 26.74
N PRO A 43 -14.87 10.39 26.97
CA PRO A 43 -14.74 11.36 25.89
C PRO A 43 -13.61 11.03 24.90
N ALA A 44 -12.51 10.47 25.36
CA ALA A 44 -11.37 10.08 24.54
C ALA A 44 -11.72 8.90 23.61
N LEU A 45 -12.40 7.88 24.15
CA LEU A 45 -12.84 6.73 23.37
C LEU A 45 -13.89 7.13 22.30
N VAL A 46 -14.86 7.97 22.67
CA VAL A 46 -15.86 8.50 21.72
C VAL A 46 -15.17 9.28 20.60
N ALA A 47 -14.21 10.15 20.92
CA ALA A 47 -13.47 10.91 19.93
C ALA A 47 -12.66 9.99 18.99
N ALA A 48 -12.02 8.95 19.52
CA ALA A 48 -11.31 7.94 18.74
C ALA A 48 -12.23 7.20 17.77
N ALA A 49 -13.37 6.72 18.26
CA ALA A 49 -14.34 5.96 17.45
C ALA A 49 -14.95 6.80 16.32
N LEU A 50 -15.38 8.03 16.60
CA LEU A 50 -15.90 8.94 15.59
C LEU A 50 -14.83 9.38 14.56
N THR A 51 -13.58 9.51 15.01
CA THR A 51 -12.46 9.78 14.10
C THR A 51 -12.25 8.61 13.14
N GLN A 52 -12.28 7.37 13.63
CA GLN A 52 -12.16 6.19 12.77
C GLN A 52 -13.33 6.05 11.80
N GLN A 53 -14.57 6.30 12.22
CA GLN A 53 -15.69 6.31 11.30
C GLN A 53 -15.47 7.28 10.13
N ARG A 54 -15.06 8.52 10.44
CA ARG A 54 -14.76 9.53 9.42
C ARG A 54 -13.60 9.10 8.50
N LEU A 55 -12.57 8.45 9.05
CA LEU A 55 -11.45 7.95 8.26
C LEU A 55 -11.89 6.77 7.37
N ARG A 56 -12.72 5.86 7.87
CA ARG A 56 -13.29 4.74 7.10
C ARG A 56 -14.15 5.22 5.94
N GLU A 57 -14.96 6.23 6.17
CA GLU A 57 -15.77 6.86 5.10
C GLU A 57 -14.86 7.43 3.99
N ARG A 58 -13.84 8.23 4.37
CA ARG A 58 -12.86 8.74 3.41
C ARG A 58 -12.04 7.64 2.73
N ALA A 59 -11.74 6.57 3.45
CA ALA A 59 -10.98 5.43 2.95
C ALA A 59 -11.75 4.62 1.91
N ALA A 60 -13.08 4.70 1.87
CA ALA A 60 -13.90 4.01 0.88
C ALA A 60 -13.49 4.36 -0.57
N ALA A 61 -13.01 5.57 -0.82
CA ALA A 61 -12.47 5.98 -2.12
C ALA A 61 -11.17 5.26 -2.53
N LYS A 62 -10.41 4.71 -1.57
CA LYS A 62 -9.16 3.98 -1.82
C LYS A 62 -9.33 2.47 -1.68
N PHE A 63 -10.11 2.02 -0.70
CA PHE A 63 -10.20 0.63 -0.27
C PHE A 63 -11.57 -0.01 -0.51
N GLY A 64 -12.54 0.77 -1.06
CA GLY A 64 -13.90 0.27 -1.27
C GLY A 64 -14.52 -0.30 0.01
N PRO A 65 -15.20 -1.47 -0.07
CA PRO A 65 -15.83 -2.09 1.09
C PRO A 65 -14.86 -2.51 2.21
N PHE A 66 -13.60 -2.78 1.89
CA PHE A 66 -12.58 -3.14 2.88
C PHE A 66 -12.33 -2.04 3.91
N ALA A 67 -12.54 -0.77 3.54
CA ALA A 67 -12.38 0.37 4.44
C ALA A 67 -13.13 0.22 5.77
N GLN A 68 -14.29 -0.45 5.75
CA GLN A 68 -15.12 -0.63 6.96
C GLN A 68 -14.51 -1.59 7.99
N GLN A 69 -13.58 -2.43 7.57
CA GLN A 69 -12.91 -3.42 8.43
C GLN A 69 -11.50 -2.98 8.84
N MET A 70 -10.96 -1.95 8.21
CA MET A 70 -9.62 -1.45 8.46
C MET A 70 -9.61 -0.34 9.52
N LEU A 71 -8.41 -0.12 10.10
CA LEU A 71 -8.11 1.04 10.93
C LEU A 71 -7.09 1.95 10.23
N PHE A 72 -7.23 3.25 10.47
CA PHE A 72 -6.44 4.28 9.78
C PHE A 72 -5.91 5.32 10.75
N THR A 73 -4.73 5.85 10.47
CA THR A 73 -4.36 7.23 10.82
C THR A 73 -4.64 8.14 9.62
N ALA A 74 -4.70 9.45 9.85
CA ALA A 74 -4.91 10.41 8.76
C ALA A 74 -3.76 10.34 7.73
N ASP A 75 -2.52 10.30 8.22
CA ASP A 75 -1.31 10.24 7.41
C ASP A 75 -1.18 8.87 6.71
N GLY A 76 -1.44 7.77 7.44
CA GLY A 76 -1.44 6.43 6.86
C GLY A 76 -2.45 6.28 5.73
N LEU A 77 -3.67 6.82 5.90
CA LEU A 77 -4.67 6.83 4.83
C LEU A 77 -4.25 7.70 3.64
N GLU A 78 -3.63 8.86 3.89
CA GLU A 78 -3.15 9.72 2.80
C GLU A 78 -2.08 9.03 1.95
N GLN A 79 -1.12 8.36 2.61
CA GLN A 79 0.03 7.73 1.97
C GLN A 79 -0.27 6.35 1.37
N ALA A 80 -1.28 5.65 1.88
CA ALA A 80 -1.61 4.30 1.43
C ALA A 80 -1.95 4.26 -0.08
N THR A 81 -1.46 3.24 -0.74
CA THR A 81 -1.79 2.89 -2.12
C THR A 81 -3.30 2.60 -2.26
N ARG A 82 -3.90 2.99 -3.38
CA ARG A 82 -5.29 2.58 -3.70
C ARG A 82 -5.34 1.08 -3.91
N LEU A 83 -6.35 0.41 -3.38
CA LEU A 83 -6.51 -1.03 -3.49
C LEU A 83 -6.52 -1.53 -4.95
N THR A 84 -7.06 -0.72 -5.88
CA THR A 84 -7.03 -1.05 -7.31
C THR A 84 -5.60 -1.11 -7.85
N VAL A 85 -4.69 -0.26 -7.37
CA VAL A 85 -3.27 -0.28 -7.75
C VAL A 85 -2.56 -1.43 -7.05
N SER A 86 -2.73 -1.56 -5.72
CA SER A 86 -2.15 -2.68 -4.94
C SER A 86 -2.57 -4.05 -5.47
N ALA A 87 -3.80 -4.19 -5.99
CA ALA A 87 -4.27 -5.43 -6.62
C ALA A 87 -3.48 -5.77 -7.90
N HIS A 88 -3.07 -4.76 -8.69
CA HIS A 88 -2.20 -4.98 -9.84
C HIS A 88 -0.78 -5.35 -9.43
N HIS A 89 -0.25 -4.75 -8.35
CA HIS A 89 1.01 -5.19 -7.75
C HIS A 89 0.91 -6.66 -7.34
N ALA A 90 -0.07 -7.00 -6.52
CA ALA A 90 -0.28 -8.36 -6.02
C ALA A 90 -0.44 -9.39 -7.16
N ALA A 91 -1.18 -9.05 -8.22
CA ALA A 91 -1.33 -9.91 -9.40
C ALA A 91 0.00 -10.18 -10.10
N ARG A 92 0.94 -9.22 -10.11
CA ARG A 92 2.29 -9.41 -10.68
C ARG A 92 3.09 -10.44 -9.87
N TYR A 93 3.04 -10.39 -8.54
CA TYR A 93 3.67 -11.38 -7.67
C TYR A 93 3.05 -12.77 -7.85
N ALA A 94 1.72 -12.86 -7.88
CA ALA A 94 1.02 -14.12 -8.11
C ALA A 94 1.37 -14.73 -9.48
N ALA A 95 1.45 -13.91 -10.53
CA ALA A 95 1.84 -14.35 -11.87
C ALA A 95 3.30 -14.84 -11.95
N ALA A 96 4.20 -14.27 -11.14
CA ALA A 96 5.58 -14.71 -11.04
C ALA A 96 5.75 -16.02 -10.26
N GLY A 97 4.69 -16.54 -9.61
CA GLY A 97 4.69 -17.80 -8.89
C GLY A 97 5.53 -17.77 -7.61
N VAL A 98 5.66 -16.59 -6.99
CA VAL A 98 6.38 -16.44 -5.71
C VAL A 98 5.60 -17.09 -4.57
N THR A 99 6.30 -17.53 -3.53
CA THR A 99 5.71 -18.31 -2.43
C THR A 99 5.53 -17.50 -1.14
N LYS A 100 6.32 -16.44 -0.93
CA LYS A 100 6.19 -15.53 0.21
C LYS A 100 6.77 -14.16 -0.10
N VAL A 101 5.97 -13.13 0.10
CA VAL A 101 6.35 -11.73 -0.14
C VAL A 101 6.64 -11.02 1.17
N ALA A 102 7.77 -10.30 1.24
CA ALA A 102 7.98 -9.28 2.27
C ALA A 102 7.51 -7.91 1.75
N ASP A 103 6.60 -7.25 2.48
CA ASP A 103 6.18 -5.86 2.25
C ASP A 103 6.97 -4.94 3.20
N LEU A 104 8.01 -4.31 2.69
CA LEU A 104 8.98 -3.51 3.44
C LEU A 104 8.60 -2.02 3.40
N GLY A 105 8.29 -1.46 4.56
CA GLY A 105 7.67 -0.14 4.69
C GLY A 105 6.16 -0.23 4.48
N CYS A 106 5.52 -1.23 5.06
CA CYS A 106 4.12 -1.58 4.81
C CYS A 106 3.12 -0.50 5.28
N GLY A 107 3.53 0.44 6.11
CA GLY A 107 2.64 1.45 6.68
C GLY A 107 1.45 0.81 7.40
N ILE A 108 0.24 1.18 6.99
CA ILE A 108 -1.00 0.59 7.53
C ILE A 108 -1.37 -0.76 6.89
N GLY A 109 -0.49 -1.33 6.05
CA GLY A 109 -0.69 -2.64 5.40
C GLY A 109 -1.52 -2.61 4.12
N GLY A 110 -1.56 -1.49 3.40
CA GLY A 110 -2.41 -1.36 2.20
C GLY A 110 -2.03 -2.31 1.07
N ASP A 111 -0.76 -2.40 0.72
CA ASP A 111 -0.25 -3.33 -0.29
C ASP A 111 -0.23 -4.77 0.25
N ALA A 112 0.13 -4.97 1.53
CA ALA A 112 0.08 -6.26 2.20
C ALA A 112 -1.33 -6.90 2.18
N VAL A 113 -2.39 -6.11 2.38
CA VAL A 113 -3.79 -6.57 2.27
C VAL A 113 -4.10 -7.09 0.87
N ALA A 114 -3.63 -6.41 -0.17
CA ALA A 114 -3.85 -6.85 -1.55
C ALA A 114 -3.08 -8.15 -1.87
N LEU A 115 -1.83 -8.27 -1.41
CA LEU A 115 -1.02 -9.48 -1.55
C LEU A 115 -1.69 -10.67 -0.83
N ALA A 116 -2.05 -10.48 0.45
CA ALA A 116 -2.71 -11.50 1.25
C ALA A 116 -4.11 -11.87 0.71
N GLY A 117 -4.80 -10.93 0.08
CA GLY A 117 -6.09 -11.15 -0.58
C GLY A 117 -6.02 -12.05 -1.82
N LEU A 118 -4.82 -12.28 -2.38
CA LEU A 118 -4.55 -13.27 -3.42
C LEU A 118 -3.93 -14.56 -2.87
N ASP A 119 -4.13 -14.84 -1.57
CA ASP A 119 -3.60 -16.00 -0.85
C ASP A 119 -2.06 -16.11 -0.85
N LEU A 120 -1.36 -15.01 -1.09
CA LEU A 120 0.09 -14.96 -0.94
C LEU A 120 0.45 -14.85 0.55
N PRO A 121 1.33 -15.68 1.09
CA PRO A 121 1.94 -15.49 2.40
C PRO A 121 2.72 -14.16 2.44
N VAL A 122 2.44 -13.32 3.46
CA VAL A 122 3.02 -11.98 3.59
C VAL A 122 3.75 -11.82 4.91
N LEU A 123 4.95 -11.28 4.85
CA LEU A 123 5.67 -10.68 5.97
C LEU A 123 5.65 -9.15 5.79
N ALA A 124 4.75 -8.45 6.48
CA ALA A 124 4.71 -7.00 6.46
C ALA A 124 5.65 -6.43 7.52
N VAL A 125 6.46 -5.46 7.14
CA VAL A 125 7.49 -4.88 8.03
C VAL A 125 7.38 -3.36 8.00
N ASP A 126 7.29 -2.75 9.17
CA ASP A 126 7.43 -1.30 9.32
C ASP A 126 8.20 -0.99 10.60
N ARG A 127 9.04 0.03 10.58
CA ARG A 127 9.80 0.46 11.76
C ARG A 127 9.00 1.37 12.69
N ASP A 128 7.91 1.96 12.20
CA ASP A 128 7.00 2.76 13.00
C ASP A 128 6.04 1.84 13.76
N GLU A 129 6.12 1.88 15.10
CA GLU A 129 5.36 1.01 15.98
C GLU A 129 3.84 1.18 15.77
N ALA A 130 3.37 2.41 15.54
CA ALA A 130 1.96 2.69 15.34
C ALA A 130 1.48 2.17 13.96
N ALA A 131 2.30 2.28 12.92
CA ALA A 131 2.01 1.73 11.60
C ALA A 131 1.96 0.19 11.66
N ALA A 132 2.95 -0.45 12.27
CA ALA A 132 3.01 -1.91 12.44
C ALA A 132 1.80 -2.45 13.25
N ALA A 133 1.39 -1.73 14.31
CA ALA A 133 0.19 -2.09 15.06
C ALA A 133 -1.09 -2.01 14.24
N LEU A 134 -1.24 -0.98 13.39
CA LEU A 134 -2.36 -0.85 12.47
C LEU A 134 -2.33 -1.94 11.40
N ALA A 135 -1.18 -2.20 10.80
CA ALA A 135 -1.01 -3.27 9.82
C ALA A 135 -1.39 -4.64 10.42
N THR A 136 -1.01 -4.90 11.67
CA THR A 136 -1.39 -6.13 12.40
C THR A 136 -2.91 -6.30 12.45
N ILE A 137 -3.65 -5.23 12.78
CA ILE A 137 -5.12 -5.29 12.81
C ILE A 137 -5.71 -5.45 11.40
N ASN A 138 -5.20 -4.70 10.44
CA ASN A 138 -5.70 -4.72 9.07
C ASN A 138 -5.44 -6.07 8.37
N LEU A 139 -4.41 -6.78 8.78
CA LEU A 139 -4.05 -8.11 8.26
C LEU A 139 -4.65 -9.28 9.06
N MET A 140 -5.30 -9.03 10.20
CA MET A 140 -5.95 -10.08 11.01
C MET A 140 -6.88 -11.04 10.22
N PRO A 141 -7.62 -10.59 9.20
CA PRO A 141 -8.44 -11.50 8.40
C PRO A 141 -7.64 -12.54 7.57
N PHE A 142 -6.33 -12.36 7.43
CA PHE A 142 -5.46 -13.17 6.57
C PHE A 142 -4.51 -14.04 7.43
N PRO A 143 -4.80 -15.32 7.68
CA PRO A 143 -4.03 -16.14 8.62
C PRO A 143 -2.59 -16.45 8.16
N HIS A 144 -2.27 -16.22 6.89
CA HIS A 144 -0.94 -16.39 6.29
C HIS A 144 -0.14 -15.07 6.19
N ALA A 145 -0.67 -13.99 6.75
CA ALA A 145 0.04 -12.73 6.89
C ALA A 145 0.58 -12.56 8.32
N SER A 146 1.76 -11.99 8.43
CA SER A 146 2.41 -11.62 9.69
C SER A 146 2.97 -10.22 9.61
N VAL A 147 3.10 -9.55 10.75
CA VAL A 147 3.66 -8.19 10.84
C VAL A 147 4.80 -8.18 11.84
N GLU A 148 5.89 -7.50 11.49
CA GLU A 148 7.02 -7.25 12.36
C GLU A 148 7.30 -5.75 12.45
N CYS A 149 7.50 -5.25 13.67
CA CYS A 149 7.99 -3.90 13.92
C CYS A 149 9.52 -3.94 13.92
N ALA A 150 10.14 -3.62 12.78
CA ALA A 150 11.59 -3.72 12.61
C ALA A 150 12.09 -2.79 11.49
N ASP A 151 13.41 -2.58 11.44
CA ASP A 151 14.02 -1.95 10.27
C ASP A 151 14.02 -2.95 9.11
N ALA A 152 13.55 -2.49 7.95
CA ALA A 152 13.42 -3.31 6.74
C ALA A 152 14.75 -3.91 6.26
N LEU A 153 15.88 -3.23 6.51
CA LEU A 153 17.20 -3.68 6.12
C LEU A 153 17.86 -4.66 7.12
N GLU A 154 17.27 -4.80 8.32
CA GLU A 154 17.75 -5.73 9.34
C GLU A 154 17.06 -7.10 9.28
N ILE A 155 16.03 -7.25 8.43
CA ILE A 155 15.32 -8.52 8.26
C ILE A 155 16.16 -9.50 7.45
N ASP A 156 16.43 -10.68 8.01
CA ASP A 156 16.98 -11.79 7.24
C ASP A 156 15.87 -12.44 6.40
N LEU A 157 15.75 -12.00 5.15
CA LEU A 157 14.73 -12.44 4.21
C LEU A 157 14.83 -13.94 3.89
N VAL A 158 16.06 -14.49 3.86
CA VAL A 158 16.31 -15.91 3.56
C VAL A 158 15.87 -16.78 4.73
N GLU A 159 16.24 -16.42 5.95
CA GLU A 159 15.81 -17.15 7.16
C GLU A 159 14.29 -17.14 7.30
N ARG A 160 13.64 -16.04 6.89
CA ARG A 160 12.18 -15.89 6.89
C ARG A 160 11.48 -16.63 5.75
N GLY A 161 12.24 -17.27 4.85
CA GLY A 161 11.71 -17.98 3.68
C GLY A 161 11.01 -17.07 2.68
N VAL A 162 11.46 -15.81 2.59
CA VAL A 162 10.95 -14.81 1.65
C VAL A 162 11.65 -15.01 0.31
N ASP A 163 10.88 -15.11 -0.77
CA ASP A 163 11.38 -15.23 -2.14
C ASP A 163 11.00 -14.04 -3.04
N ALA A 164 10.22 -13.09 -2.50
CA ALA A 164 9.91 -11.85 -3.17
C ALA A 164 9.79 -10.67 -2.20
N VAL A 165 10.13 -9.47 -2.67
CA VAL A 165 10.05 -8.22 -1.89
C VAL A 165 9.22 -7.20 -2.64
N PHE A 166 8.30 -6.55 -1.94
CA PHE A 166 7.74 -5.25 -2.29
C PHE A 166 8.26 -4.21 -1.30
N ALA A 167 8.76 -3.08 -1.77
CA ALA A 167 9.28 -2.02 -0.91
C ALA A 167 8.65 -0.67 -1.25
N ASP A 168 8.17 0.04 -0.23
CA ASP A 168 7.70 1.43 -0.32
C ASP A 168 8.53 2.33 0.61
N PRO A 169 9.74 2.75 0.19
CA PRO A 169 10.61 3.56 1.02
C PRO A 169 9.98 4.91 1.35
N ALA A 170 10.09 5.33 2.62
CA ALA A 170 9.54 6.60 3.08
C ALA A 170 10.23 7.78 2.39
N ARG A 171 9.44 8.61 1.71
CA ARG A 171 9.86 9.76 0.90
C ARG A 171 9.56 11.10 1.56
N ARG A 172 9.27 11.10 2.86
CA ARG A 172 8.98 12.32 3.63
C ARG A 172 9.83 12.35 4.90
N ALA A 173 10.39 13.50 5.20
CA ALA A 173 10.98 13.79 6.50
C ALA A 173 10.42 15.12 6.98
N GLU A 174 10.01 15.19 8.25
CA GLU A 174 9.43 16.39 8.88
C GLU A 174 8.29 17.03 8.06
N GLY A 175 7.46 16.20 7.42
CA GLY A 175 6.33 16.65 6.58
C GLY A 175 6.73 17.17 5.18
N ARG A 176 8.02 17.21 4.85
CA ARG A 176 8.52 17.62 3.53
C ARG A 176 8.81 16.44 2.63
N ARG A 177 8.46 16.54 1.36
CA ARG A 177 8.77 15.54 0.34
C ARG A 177 10.25 15.58 0.00
N ILE A 178 10.89 14.41 0.01
CA ILE A 178 12.29 14.22 -0.40
C ILE A 178 12.30 13.80 -1.87
N THR A 179 13.00 14.57 -2.72
CA THR A 179 13.09 14.31 -4.16
C THR A 179 14.25 13.39 -4.53
N ASP A 180 15.37 13.50 -3.78
CA ASP A 180 16.54 12.66 -3.98
C ASP A 180 16.27 11.24 -3.44
N PRO A 181 16.25 10.18 -4.29
CA PRO A 181 15.96 8.82 -3.85
C PRO A 181 17.04 8.24 -2.93
N GLU A 182 18.24 8.79 -2.91
CA GLU A 182 19.28 8.36 -1.98
C GLU A 182 19.12 8.92 -0.55
N GLN A 183 18.18 9.85 -0.38
CA GLN A 183 17.79 10.38 0.93
C GLN A 183 16.46 9.79 1.46
N TRP A 184 15.87 8.85 0.72
CA TRP A 184 14.68 8.12 1.21
C TRP A 184 15.07 7.17 2.35
N SER A 185 14.10 6.62 3.02
CA SER A 185 14.35 5.69 4.11
C SER A 185 13.56 4.38 3.92
N PRO A 186 14.29 3.29 3.60
CA PRO A 186 15.71 3.22 3.22
C PRO A 186 16.02 3.91 1.88
N ALA A 187 17.31 4.20 1.59
CA ALA A 187 17.75 4.75 0.31
C ALA A 187 17.43 3.79 -0.84
N LEU A 188 17.15 4.34 -2.03
CA LEU A 188 16.79 3.51 -3.19
C LEU A 188 17.89 2.49 -3.54
N SER A 189 19.15 2.89 -3.48
CA SER A 189 20.29 1.99 -3.73
C SER A 189 20.34 0.82 -2.74
N GLN A 190 20.02 1.06 -1.46
CA GLN A 190 19.96 0.01 -0.44
C GLN A 190 18.81 -0.97 -0.70
N VAL A 191 17.63 -0.46 -1.10
CA VAL A 191 16.49 -1.30 -1.47
C VAL A 191 16.81 -2.14 -2.71
N LEU A 192 17.40 -1.52 -3.73
CA LEU A 192 17.77 -2.23 -4.97
C LEU A 192 18.83 -3.30 -4.74
N ALA A 193 19.69 -3.16 -3.73
CA ALA A 193 20.68 -4.18 -3.37
C ALA A 193 20.04 -5.48 -2.84
N LEU A 194 18.79 -5.42 -2.32
CA LEU A 194 18.07 -6.62 -1.87
C LEU A 194 17.87 -7.66 -2.99
N ARG A 195 17.87 -7.23 -4.27
CA ARG A 195 17.74 -8.13 -5.43
C ARG A 195 18.91 -9.12 -5.59
N GLU A 196 20.06 -8.86 -4.94
CA GLU A 196 21.18 -9.79 -4.91
C GLU A 196 20.83 -11.05 -4.10
N THR A 197 19.95 -10.91 -3.10
CA THR A 197 19.49 -12.00 -2.24
C THR A 197 18.12 -12.51 -2.66
N VAL A 198 17.20 -11.59 -3.01
CA VAL A 198 15.82 -11.88 -3.41
C VAL A 198 15.57 -11.22 -4.77
N PRO A 199 15.79 -11.93 -5.90
CA PRO A 199 15.71 -11.35 -7.25
C PRO A 199 14.33 -10.81 -7.63
N ALA A 200 13.24 -11.36 -7.05
CA ALA A 200 11.88 -10.90 -7.26
C ALA A 200 11.61 -9.64 -6.41
N LEU A 201 12.11 -8.50 -6.84
CA LEU A 201 12.01 -7.22 -6.13
C LEU A 201 11.11 -6.23 -6.90
N GLY A 202 10.09 -5.71 -6.22
CA GLY A 202 9.29 -4.55 -6.63
C GLY A 202 9.56 -3.36 -5.72
N VAL A 203 9.74 -2.17 -6.28
CA VAL A 203 9.98 -0.95 -5.50
C VAL A 203 9.04 0.15 -5.96
N LYS A 204 8.20 0.64 -5.05
CA LYS A 204 7.35 1.80 -5.31
C LYS A 204 8.16 3.09 -5.21
N VAL A 205 8.07 3.92 -6.24
CA VAL A 205 8.84 5.17 -6.31
C VAL A 205 7.92 6.35 -6.65
N ALA A 206 8.46 7.57 -6.53
CA ALA A 206 7.73 8.76 -6.92
C ALA A 206 7.48 8.75 -8.44
N PRO A 207 6.30 9.19 -8.92
CA PRO A 207 6.04 9.24 -10.37
C PRO A 207 6.96 10.22 -11.11
N GLY A 208 7.52 11.20 -10.42
CA GLY A 208 8.49 12.15 -10.96
C GLY A 208 9.95 11.78 -10.64
N ILE A 209 10.25 10.50 -10.45
CA ILE A 209 11.64 10.04 -10.25
C ILE A 209 12.50 10.39 -11.46
N ASP A 210 13.74 10.80 -11.21
CA ASP A 210 14.69 11.02 -12.30
C ASP A 210 14.97 9.68 -13.00
N HIS A 211 14.83 9.68 -14.32
CA HIS A 211 15.09 8.50 -15.14
C HIS A 211 16.54 8.01 -15.04
N ALA A 212 17.49 8.88 -14.68
CA ALA A 212 18.86 8.49 -14.46
C ALA A 212 19.08 7.65 -13.18
N ALA A 213 18.13 7.70 -12.24
CA ALA A 213 18.15 6.88 -11.04
C ALA A 213 17.54 5.47 -11.24
N LEU A 214 16.95 5.21 -12.42
CA LEU A 214 16.31 3.93 -12.71
C LEU A 214 17.34 2.89 -13.17
N PRO A 215 17.29 1.64 -12.64
CA PRO A 215 18.17 0.57 -13.11
C PRO A 215 17.91 0.25 -14.60
N ALA A 216 18.96 0.15 -15.39
CA ALA A 216 18.85 -0.14 -16.82
C ALA A 216 18.41 -1.60 -17.11
N ASP A 217 18.55 -2.49 -16.14
CA ASP A 217 18.21 -3.91 -16.20
C ASP A 217 16.86 -4.26 -15.56
N ALA A 218 16.07 -3.23 -15.16
CA ALA A 218 14.75 -3.38 -14.58
C ALA A 218 13.64 -2.85 -15.51
N HIS A 219 12.41 -3.23 -15.23
CA HIS A 219 11.21 -2.65 -15.87
C HIS A 219 10.61 -1.58 -14.96
N THR A 220 10.39 -0.38 -15.45
CA THR A 220 9.71 0.68 -14.68
C THR A 220 8.33 0.95 -15.26
N GLN A 221 7.31 0.85 -14.41
CA GLN A 221 5.92 1.08 -14.79
C GLN A 221 5.34 2.29 -14.06
N TRP A 222 4.88 3.29 -14.79
CA TRP A 222 4.07 4.40 -14.26
C TRP A 222 2.61 3.99 -14.16
N VAL A 223 1.96 4.35 -13.06
CA VAL A 223 0.55 4.03 -12.82
C VAL A 223 -0.27 5.32 -12.82
N SER A 224 -1.29 5.35 -13.69
CA SER A 224 -2.29 6.42 -13.72
C SER A 224 -3.66 5.88 -13.30
N VAL A 225 -4.35 6.63 -12.44
CA VAL A 225 -5.71 6.33 -12.01
C VAL A 225 -6.59 7.54 -12.35
N ASP A 226 -7.59 7.34 -13.19
CA ASP A 226 -8.56 8.36 -13.62
C ASP A 226 -7.90 9.66 -14.17
N GLY A 227 -6.73 9.53 -14.78
CA GLY A 227 -5.97 10.64 -15.37
C GLY A 227 -4.84 11.18 -14.49
N ASP A 228 -4.80 10.87 -13.21
CA ASP A 228 -3.72 11.26 -12.30
C ASP A 228 -2.61 10.23 -12.28
N VAL A 229 -1.36 10.61 -12.49
CA VAL A 229 -0.20 9.72 -12.32
C VAL A 229 0.11 9.64 -10.82
N VAL A 230 -0.17 8.49 -10.22
CA VAL A 230 -0.16 8.33 -8.76
C VAL A 230 1.17 7.80 -8.22
N GLU A 231 1.86 6.96 -9.00
CA GLU A 231 3.14 6.36 -8.62
C GLU A 231 3.90 5.85 -9.85
N ALA A 232 5.14 5.41 -9.64
CA ALA A 232 5.83 4.49 -10.50
C ALA A 232 6.33 3.31 -9.66
N ALA A 233 6.54 2.16 -10.31
CA ALA A 233 7.10 0.97 -9.68
C ALA A 233 8.24 0.42 -10.52
N ILE A 234 9.34 0.06 -9.85
CA ILE A 234 10.49 -0.63 -10.45
C ILE A 234 10.30 -2.12 -10.21
N TRP A 235 10.35 -2.92 -11.25
CA TRP A 235 10.18 -4.37 -11.23
C TRP A 235 11.47 -5.06 -11.66
N CYS A 236 11.97 -5.99 -10.84
CA CYS A 236 13.23 -6.70 -11.08
C CYS A 236 13.00 -8.22 -11.18
N GLY A 237 13.88 -8.89 -11.91
CA GLY A 237 13.92 -10.35 -12.01
C GLY A 237 12.59 -10.95 -12.48
N PRO A 238 12.06 -11.98 -11.80
CA PRO A 238 10.81 -12.64 -12.19
C PRO A 238 9.59 -11.73 -12.25
N LEU A 239 9.63 -10.57 -11.59
CA LEU A 239 8.55 -9.58 -11.61
C LEU A 239 8.55 -8.71 -12.88
N ALA A 240 9.53 -8.84 -13.76
CA ALA A 240 9.64 -8.11 -15.02
C ALA A 240 9.63 -9.06 -16.24
N PRO A 241 8.54 -9.81 -16.47
CA PRO A 241 8.47 -10.74 -17.62
C PRO A 241 8.54 -10.03 -18.97
N GLU A 242 8.26 -8.72 -19.01
CA GLU A 242 8.39 -7.85 -20.19
C GLU A 242 9.86 -7.58 -20.56
N GLY A 243 10.80 -7.90 -19.64
CA GLY A 243 12.19 -7.49 -19.76
C GLY A 243 12.44 -6.03 -19.34
N PRO A 244 13.69 -5.57 -19.39
CA PRO A 244 14.06 -4.20 -19.10
C PRO A 244 13.32 -3.20 -19.97
N GLY A 245 12.87 -2.08 -19.39
CA GLY A 245 12.16 -1.07 -20.16
C GLY A 245 11.18 -0.25 -19.37
N ARG A 246 10.20 0.33 -20.07
CA ARG A 246 9.21 1.24 -19.50
C ARG A 246 7.81 0.96 -19.99
N SER A 247 6.85 1.12 -19.10
CA SER A 247 5.43 1.06 -19.45
C SER A 247 4.59 2.03 -18.62
N ALA A 248 3.35 2.21 -19.04
CA ALA A 248 2.33 2.91 -18.26
C ALA A 248 1.12 2.00 -18.10
N LEU A 249 0.69 1.81 -16.84
CA LEU A 249 -0.58 1.19 -16.49
C LEU A 249 -1.62 2.28 -16.28
N ILE A 250 -2.68 2.24 -17.06
CA ILE A 250 -3.78 3.22 -17.01
C ILE A 250 -5.00 2.52 -16.45
N LEU A 251 -5.45 2.97 -15.28
CA LEU A 251 -6.64 2.48 -14.59
C LEU A 251 -7.74 3.53 -14.70
N ARG A 252 -8.94 3.10 -15.10
CA ARG A 252 -10.11 3.97 -15.19
C ARG A 252 -11.26 3.35 -14.43
N SER A 253 -11.81 4.12 -13.50
CA SER A 253 -13.01 3.77 -12.76
C SER A 253 -14.24 3.89 -13.65
N GLY A 254 -15.12 2.91 -13.61
CA GLY A 254 -16.36 2.89 -14.39
C GLY A 254 -17.51 2.24 -13.62
N ALA A 255 -18.73 2.37 -14.13
CA ALA A 255 -19.92 1.81 -13.48
C ALA A 255 -19.89 0.27 -13.33
N GLN A 256 -19.09 -0.42 -14.15
CA GLN A 256 -18.94 -1.88 -14.13
C GLN A 256 -17.62 -2.35 -13.47
N GLY A 257 -16.89 -1.46 -12.81
CA GLY A 257 -15.60 -1.73 -12.21
C GLY A 257 -14.47 -0.92 -12.84
N THR A 258 -13.23 -1.27 -12.49
CA THR A 258 -12.03 -0.62 -13.02
C THR A 258 -11.57 -1.33 -14.29
N THR A 259 -11.32 -0.57 -15.35
CA THR A 259 -10.65 -1.06 -16.55
C THR A 259 -9.17 -0.74 -16.49
N ALA A 260 -8.34 -1.64 -17.05
CA ALA A 260 -6.89 -1.50 -17.08
C ALA A 260 -6.38 -1.59 -18.52
N CYS A 261 -5.45 -0.71 -18.88
CA CYS A 261 -4.73 -0.73 -20.14
C CYS A 261 -3.24 -0.50 -19.87
N THR A 262 -2.36 -1.28 -20.50
CA THR A 262 -0.91 -1.09 -20.41
C THR A 262 -0.36 -0.58 -21.73
N LEU A 263 0.37 0.52 -21.70
CA LEU A 263 1.15 1.05 -22.81
C LEU A 263 2.62 0.71 -22.56
N VAL A 264 3.28 0.07 -23.51
CA VAL A 264 4.71 -0.27 -23.46
C VAL A 264 5.49 0.68 -24.34
N ASP A 265 6.65 1.15 -23.87
CA ASP A 265 7.56 1.99 -24.65
C ASP A 265 8.12 1.16 -25.82
N PRO A 266 7.84 1.54 -27.08
CA PRO A 266 8.28 0.78 -28.26
C PRO A 266 9.80 0.79 -28.46
N SER A 267 10.53 1.70 -27.83
CA SER A 267 12.00 1.74 -27.92
C SER A 267 12.67 0.59 -27.17
N THR A 268 11.93 -0.12 -26.33
CA THR A 268 12.40 -1.26 -25.52
C THR A 268 11.91 -2.61 -26.06
N THR A 269 11.01 -2.61 -27.04
CA THR A 269 10.49 -3.84 -27.67
C THR A 269 11.25 -4.17 -28.96
N ASP A 270 11.27 -5.44 -29.32
CA ASP A 270 11.82 -5.95 -30.58
C ASP A 270 11.29 -5.10 -31.75
N PRO A 271 12.17 -4.47 -32.55
CA PRO A 271 11.76 -3.64 -33.69
C PRO A 271 10.95 -4.40 -34.78
N SER A 272 10.83 -5.72 -34.66
CA SER A 272 9.99 -6.55 -35.51
C SER A 272 8.51 -6.60 -35.12
N GLN A 273 8.14 -6.09 -33.91
CA GLN A 273 6.74 -6.06 -33.49
C GLN A 273 6.05 -4.76 -33.94
N PRO A 274 4.86 -4.83 -34.57
CA PRO A 274 4.12 -3.63 -34.94
C PRO A 274 3.71 -2.85 -33.69
N PRO A 275 3.68 -1.50 -33.74
CA PRO A 275 3.21 -0.69 -32.65
C PRO A 275 1.77 -1.09 -32.28
N ILE A 276 1.48 -1.14 -30.97
CA ILE A 276 0.13 -1.42 -30.47
C ILE A 276 -0.78 -0.29 -30.95
N GLN A 277 -1.70 -0.61 -31.85
CA GLN A 277 -2.76 0.31 -32.26
C GLN A 277 -3.76 0.41 -31.10
N LEU A 278 -3.87 1.60 -30.51
CA LEU A 278 -4.92 1.90 -29.55
C LEU A 278 -6.22 2.12 -30.32
N ASP A 279 -7.25 1.33 -30.06
CA ASP A 279 -8.59 1.66 -30.51
C ASP A 279 -9.02 2.99 -29.87
N PRO A 280 -9.55 3.93 -30.63
CA PRO A 280 -10.06 5.18 -30.11
C PRO A 280 -11.20 4.88 -29.12
N ILE A 281 -11.09 5.46 -27.92
CA ILE A 281 -12.06 5.38 -26.82
C ILE A 281 -13.26 6.26 -27.14
#